data_b76e6ddc2f711b21d3e9af43a9c55fa0
#
_entry.id   b76e6ddc2f711b21d3e9af43a9c55fa0
#
_cell.length_a   1.000
_cell.length_b   1.000
_cell.length_c   1.000
_cell.angle_alpha   90.00
_cell.angle_beta   90.00
_cell.angle_gamma   90.00
#
_symmetry.space_group_name_H-M   'P 1'
#
loop_
_entity.id
_entity.type
_entity.pdbx_description
1 polymer ?
#
loop_
_entity_poly.entity_id
_entity_poly.type
_entity_poly.pdbx_seq_one_letter_code
_entity_poly.pdbx_strand_id
1 'polypeptide(L)'
;LEERLARGDVGGVFWSSPNNPSWICLTEPELEGIARLCDEHDVLAIEDQAYLGMDFREDYSRPSEPPFIPSVGHYGRNWVMLISSSKAFSYPGQRCALAVISPTLHEREFPALEASCGTAQFGHAFAHGGLYVTTSGVSHTAQHGLAAMLEAACNGELDFVARTREYGERARCLRELFLAAGFE
;
A
#
# COMPACT_ATOMS: atom_id res chain seq x y z
N LEU A 1 3.24 -12.06 -15.79
CA LEU A 1 3.78 -10.72 -15.62
C LEU A 1 5.03 -10.53 -16.49
N GLU A 2 6.04 -11.39 -16.35
CA GLU A 2 7.33 -11.32 -17.06
C GLU A 2 7.21 -11.14 -18.57
N GLU A 3 6.43 -11.99 -19.25
CA GLU A 3 6.16 -11.87 -20.69
C GLU A 3 5.58 -10.51 -21.10
N ARG A 4 4.78 -9.89 -20.21
CA ARG A 4 4.19 -8.59 -20.48
C ARG A 4 5.19 -7.46 -20.31
N LEU A 5 6.03 -7.53 -19.28
CA LEU A 5 7.09 -6.55 -19.02
C LEU A 5 8.19 -6.60 -20.09
N ALA A 6 8.53 -7.80 -20.58
CA ALA A 6 9.53 -8.00 -21.63
C ALA A 6 9.20 -7.28 -22.95
N ARG A 7 7.96 -6.82 -23.16
CA ARG A 7 7.58 -6.02 -24.33
C ARG A 7 8.08 -4.59 -24.30
N GLY A 8 8.48 -4.09 -23.12
CA GLY A 8 9.04 -2.74 -22.94
C GLY A 8 8.05 -1.58 -23.10
N ASP A 9 6.73 -1.85 -23.10
CA ASP A 9 5.68 -0.83 -23.24
C ASP A 9 4.85 -0.64 -21.97
N VAL A 10 5.34 -1.12 -20.82
CA VAL A 10 4.75 -0.97 -19.48
C VAL A 10 5.61 -0.05 -18.65
N GLY A 11 5.05 1.06 -18.17
CA GLY A 11 5.75 2.00 -17.28
C GLY A 11 5.48 1.74 -15.79
N GLY A 12 4.40 1.05 -15.45
CA GLY A 12 4.06 0.74 -14.06
C GLY A 12 3.12 -0.45 -13.92
N VAL A 13 3.20 -1.12 -12.78
CA VAL A 13 2.29 -2.18 -12.35
C VAL A 13 1.61 -1.72 -11.08
N PHE A 14 0.28 -1.76 -11.06
CA PHE A 14 -0.54 -1.36 -9.92
C PHE A 14 -1.38 -2.54 -9.43
N TRP A 15 -1.40 -2.75 -8.13
CA TRP A 15 -2.26 -3.76 -7.48
C TRP A 15 -2.65 -3.31 -6.08
N SER A 16 -3.67 -3.96 -5.51
CA SER A 16 -4.00 -3.85 -4.09
C SER A 16 -3.82 -5.19 -3.35
N SER A 17 -3.29 -5.14 -2.13
CA SER A 17 -3.13 -6.30 -1.25
C SER A 17 -3.33 -5.88 0.21
N PRO A 18 -4.38 -6.37 0.90
CA PRO A 18 -5.50 -7.20 0.40
C PRO A 18 -6.30 -6.55 -0.73
N ASN A 19 -6.76 -7.36 -1.69
CA ASN A 19 -7.48 -6.88 -2.85
C ASN A 19 -8.99 -6.74 -2.59
N ASN A 20 -9.61 -5.71 -3.11
CA ASN A 20 -11.06 -5.55 -3.13
C ASN A 20 -11.58 -5.77 -4.57
N PRO A 21 -12.51 -6.70 -4.82
CA PRO A 21 -13.34 -7.43 -3.85
C PRO A 21 -12.85 -8.84 -3.48
N SER A 22 -11.81 -9.37 -4.16
CA SER A 22 -11.42 -10.79 -4.06
C SER A 22 -10.82 -11.18 -2.71
N TRP A 23 -10.34 -10.21 -1.92
CA TRP A 23 -9.60 -10.40 -0.67
C TRP A 23 -8.32 -11.22 -0.81
N ILE A 24 -7.78 -11.28 -2.02
CA ILE A 24 -6.49 -11.91 -2.25
C ILE A 24 -5.40 -11.07 -1.57
N CYS A 25 -4.61 -11.73 -0.76
CA CYS A 25 -3.41 -11.16 -0.13
C CYS A 25 -2.20 -11.81 -0.79
N LEU A 26 -1.34 -11.02 -1.41
CA LEU A 26 -0.11 -11.52 -1.99
C LEU A 26 0.82 -12.07 -0.91
N THR A 27 1.54 -13.12 -1.24
CA THR A 27 2.54 -13.73 -0.38
C THR A 27 3.90 -13.05 -0.54
N GLU A 28 4.80 -13.22 0.42
CA GLU A 28 6.15 -12.69 0.33
C GLU A 28 6.89 -13.13 -0.95
N PRO A 29 6.86 -14.43 -1.38
CA PRO A 29 7.49 -14.84 -2.64
C PRO A 29 6.88 -14.19 -3.88
N GLU A 30 5.56 -13.92 -3.89
CA GLU A 30 4.90 -13.21 -5.00
C GLU A 30 5.34 -11.75 -5.05
N LEU A 31 5.41 -11.07 -3.91
CA LEU A 31 5.86 -9.68 -3.81
C LEU A 31 7.35 -9.55 -4.19
N GLU A 32 8.21 -10.47 -3.74
CA GLU A 32 9.61 -10.54 -4.15
C GLU A 32 9.76 -10.73 -5.66
N GLY A 33 8.97 -11.65 -6.25
CA GLY A 33 8.93 -11.87 -7.69
C GLY A 33 8.48 -10.64 -8.47
N ILE A 34 7.46 -9.92 -8.01
CA ILE A 34 6.98 -8.67 -8.62
C ILE A 34 8.07 -7.59 -8.52
N ALA A 35 8.65 -7.40 -7.33
CA ALA A 35 9.70 -6.41 -7.10
C ALA A 35 10.90 -6.63 -8.01
N ARG A 36 11.40 -7.86 -8.09
CA ARG A 36 12.50 -8.25 -8.95
C ARG A 36 12.22 -7.94 -10.42
N LEU A 37 11.07 -8.36 -10.93
CA LEU A 37 10.67 -8.09 -12.31
C LEU A 37 10.51 -6.60 -12.60
N CYS A 38 9.94 -5.83 -11.68
CA CYS A 38 9.83 -4.37 -11.82
C CYS A 38 11.20 -3.69 -11.87
N ASP A 39 12.15 -4.13 -11.02
CA ASP A 39 13.52 -3.62 -11.02
C ASP A 39 14.30 -4.02 -12.29
N GLU A 40 14.15 -5.27 -12.76
CA GLU A 40 14.82 -5.77 -13.96
C GLU A 40 14.36 -5.08 -15.25
N HIS A 41 13.08 -4.75 -15.35
CA HIS A 41 12.47 -4.12 -16.53
C HIS A 41 12.32 -2.60 -16.40
N ASP A 42 12.86 -2.01 -15.33
CA ASP A 42 12.76 -0.57 -15.05
C ASP A 42 11.30 -0.06 -15.03
N VAL A 43 10.44 -0.80 -14.35
CA VAL A 43 9.01 -0.55 -14.22
C VAL A 43 8.67 -0.13 -12.79
N LEU A 44 7.75 0.83 -12.62
CA LEU A 44 7.30 1.28 -11.33
C LEU A 44 6.33 0.26 -10.70
N ALA A 45 6.63 -0.18 -9.48
CA ALA A 45 5.72 -0.99 -8.67
C ALA A 45 4.87 -0.09 -7.77
N ILE A 46 3.54 -0.15 -7.91
CA ILE A 46 2.61 0.66 -7.11
C ILE A 46 1.72 -0.27 -6.32
N GLU A 47 1.91 -0.31 -5.01
CA GLU A 47 1.14 -1.14 -4.09
C GLU A 47 0.11 -0.32 -3.33
N ASP A 48 -1.18 -0.64 -3.48
CA ASP A 48 -2.25 -0.04 -2.71
C ASP A 48 -2.58 -0.91 -1.49
N GLN A 49 -2.22 -0.40 -0.32
CA GLN A 49 -2.54 -0.98 0.98
C GLN A 49 -3.71 -0.26 1.65
N ALA A 50 -4.80 -0.02 0.92
CA ALA A 50 -6.01 0.56 1.48
C ALA A 50 -6.58 -0.29 2.63
N TYR A 51 -6.31 -1.58 2.64
CA TYR A 51 -6.73 -2.54 3.67
C TYR A 51 -5.55 -3.02 4.54
N LEU A 52 -4.62 -2.12 4.84
CA LEU A 52 -3.46 -2.38 5.70
C LEU A 52 -3.86 -3.13 6.97
N GLY A 53 -3.15 -4.23 7.28
CA GLY A 53 -3.39 -5.05 8.47
C GLY A 53 -4.65 -5.92 8.43
N MET A 54 -5.39 -5.92 7.31
CA MET A 54 -6.57 -6.76 7.11
C MET A 54 -6.25 -8.07 6.37
N ASP A 55 -5.02 -8.50 6.36
CA ASP A 55 -4.62 -9.87 6.06
C ASP A 55 -4.79 -10.71 7.32
N PHE A 56 -5.84 -11.51 7.38
CA PHE A 56 -6.18 -12.27 8.58
C PHE A 56 -5.46 -13.63 8.69
N ARG A 57 -4.38 -13.81 7.92
CA ARG A 57 -3.52 -15.00 8.00
C ARG A 57 -2.62 -14.95 9.23
N GLU A 58 -2.18 -13.74 9.61
CA GLU A 58 -1.29 -13.48 10.74
C GLU A 58 -1.81 -12.31 11.61
N ASP A 59 -1.21 -12.11 12.76
CA ASP A 59 -1.49 -10.96 13.64
C ASP A 59 -0.51 -9.81 13.38
N TYR A 60 -0.95 -8.81 12.65
CA TYR A 60 -0.19 -7.61 12.30
C TYR A 60 -0.47 -6.41 13.23
N SER A 61 -0.92 -6.65 14.46
CA SER A 61 -1.26 -5.57 15.40
C SER A 61 -0.07 -4.74 15.87
N ARG A 62 1.14 -5.28 15.71
CA ARG A 62 2.39 -4.66 16.17
C ARG A 62 3.32 -4.34 15.00
N PRO A 63 3.20 -3.17 14.35
CA PRO A 63 3.96 -2.87 13.14
C PRO A 63 5.48 -2.81 13.34
N SER A 64 5.96 -2.64 14.58
CA SER A 64 7.39 -2.60 14.92
C SER A 64 7.99 -3.97 15.26
N GLU A 65 7.19 -5.03 15.30
CA GLU A 65 7.59 -6.40 15.68
C GLU A 65 7.12 -7.40 14.62
N PRO A 66 7.85 -8.51 14.38
CA PRO A 66 7.37 -9.56 13.49
C PRO A 66 6.12 -10.26 14.07
N PRO A 67 5.22 -10.79 13.18
CA PRO A 67 5.36 -10.76 11.73
C PRO A 67 5.10 -9.38 11.13
N PHE A 68 5.90 -8.99 10.12
CA PHE A 68 5.67 -7.74 9.40
C PHE A 68 4.63 -7.92 8.29
N ILE A 69 3.86 -6.86 8.01
CA ILE A 69 2.91 -6.87 6.89
C ILE A 69 3.70 -7.04 5.58
N PRO A 70 3.38 -8.08 4.77
CA PRO A 70 4.03 -8.28 3.49
C PRO A 70 3.85 -7.06 2.58
N SER A 71 4.93 -6.60 1.97
CA SER A 71 4.93 -5.45 1.07
C SER A 71 6.08 -5.52 0.07
N VAL A 72 5.85 -4.99 -1.13
CA VAL A 72 6.90 -4.82 -2.15
C VAL A 72 8.08 -4.00 -1.63
N GLY A 73 7.84 -3.14 -0.66
CA GLY A 73 8.85 -2.30 -0.03
C GLY A 73 9.99 -3.05 0.65
N HIS A 74 9.80 -4.34 0.97
CA HIS A 74 10.86 -5.18 1.54
C HIS A 74 11.87 -5.68 0.49
N TYR A 75 11.53 -5.67 -0.81
CA TYR A 75 12.26 -6.42 -1.83
C TYR A 75 12.77 -5.58 -3.00
N GLY A 76 12.10 -4.47 -3.34
CA GLY A 76 12.37 -3.69 -4.54
C GLY A 76 13.01 -2.33 -4.28
N ARG A 77 13.36 -1.64 -5.38
CA ARG A 77 13.90 -0.26 -5.37
C ARG A 77 12.99 0.73 -6.08
N ASN A 78 12.20 0.27 -7.06
CA ASN A 78 11.31 1.11 -7.86
C ASN A 78 9.86 1.00 -7.40
N TRP A 79 9.52 1.45 -6.19
CA TRP A 79 8.18 1.28 -5.66
C TRP A 79 7.60 2.55 -5.00
N VAL A 80 6.28 2.62 -5.08
CA VAL A 80 5.43 3.52 -4.29
C VAL A 80 4.39 2.67 -3.56
N MET A 81 4.23 2.90 -2.27
CA MET A 81 3.20 2.28 -1.43
C MET A 81 2.19 3.33 -1.02
N LEU A 82 0.89 3.00 -1.17
CA LEU A 82 -0.22 3.87 -0.81
C LEU A 82 -0.94 3.27 0.41
N ILE A 83 -0.98 4.00 1.53
CA ILE A 83 -1.61 3.56 2.77
C ILE A 83 -2.79 4.46 3.06
N SER A 84 -4.00 3.90 3.09
CA SER A 84 -5.21 4.66 3.40
C SER A 84 -5.55 4.62 4.90
N SER A 85 -5.86 5.78 5.46
CA SER A 85 -6.41 5.85 6.82
C SER A 85 -7.86 5.37 6.94
N SER A 86 -8.54 5.20 5.81
CA SER A 86 -10.00 5.01 5.76
C SER A 86 -10.47 3.70 6.39
N LYS A 87 -9.68 2.63 6.29
CA LYS A 87 -10.06 1.27 6.72
C LYS A 87 -9.40 0.90 8.05
N ALA A 88 -8.10 0.64 8.05
CA ALA A 88 -7.37 0.21 9.26
C ALA A 88 -7.55 1.17 10.44
N PHE A 89 -7.47 2.47 10.20
CA PHE A 89 -7.61 3.49 11.25
C PHE A 89 -9.03 4.02 11.44
N SER A 90 -10.04 3.48 10.72
CA SER A 90 -11.44 3.95 10.79
C SER A 90 -11.57 5.47 10.61
N TYR A 91 -10.81 6.05 9.69
CA TYR A 91 -10.67 7.50 9.51
C TYR A 91 -11.12 7.98 8.10
N PRO A 92 -12.24 7.45 7.55
CA PRO A 92 -12.61 7.69 6.15
C PRO A 92 -13.05 9.13 5.87
N GLY A 93 -13.66 9.80 6.86
CA GLY A 93 -14.18 11.15 6.72
C GLY A 93 -13.11 12.23 6.59
N GLN A 94 -11.90 11.95 7.03
CA GLN A 94 -10.79 12.90 7.02
C GLN A 94 -10.06 12.97 5.68
N ARG A 95 -10.34 12.06 4.76
CA ARG A 95 -9.76 12.05 3.41
C ARG A 95 -8.22 12.13 3.43
N CYS A 96 -7.58 11.32 4.30
CA CYS A 96 -6.14 11.30 4.50
C CYS A 96 -5.56 9.93 4.13
N ALA A 97 -4.47 9.94 3.38
CA ALA A 97 -3.69 8.77 3.03
C ALA A 97 -2.20 9.13 3.03
N LEU A 98 -1.35 8.13 3.05
CA LEU A 98 0.10 8.27 2.94
C LEU A 98 0.56 7.69 1.61
N ALA A 99 1.53 8.35 0.98
CA ALA A 99 2.32 7.77 -0.09
C ALA A 99 3.75 7.61 0.45
N VAL A 100 4.25 6.41 0.45
CA VAL A 100 5.64 6.08 0.80
C VAL A 100 6.36 5.73 -0.48
N ILE A 101 7.47 6.41 -0.74
CA ILE A 101 8.29 6.22 -1.95
C ILE A 101 9.62 5.62 -1.52
N SER A 102 10.14 4.64 -2.25
CA SER A 102 11.46 4.10 -1.95
C SER A 102 12.52 5.22 -2.04
N PRO A 103 13.56 5.19 -1.19
CA PRO A 103 14.62 6.20 -1.24
C PRO A 103 15.27 6.30 -2.62
N THR A 104 15.51 5.15 -3.27
CA THR A 104 16.11 5.10 -4.61
C THR A 104 15.24 5.79 -5.65
N LEU A 105 13.92 5.52 -5.65
CA LEU A 105 12.99 6.14 -6.59
C LEU A 105 12.79 7.62 -6.29
N HIS A 106 12.74 8.00 -5.01
CA HIS A 106 12.59 9.40 -4.60
C HIS A 106 13.67 10.29 -5.19
N GLU A 107 14.94 9.86 -5.13
CA GLU A 107 16.09 10.62 -5.64
C GLU A 107 16.29 10.48 -7.17
N ARG A 108 15.58 9.55 -7.80
CA ARG A 108 15.75 9.28 -9.22
C ARG A 108 15.25 10.42 -10.09
N GLU A 109 16.03 10.76 -11.12
CA GLU A 109 15.69 11.79 -12.10
C GLU A 109 14.98 11.20 -13.32
N PHE A 110 13.92 11.87 -13.73
CA PHE A 110 13.15 11.63 -14.95
C PHE A 110 13.08 12.94 -15.72
N PRO A 111 13.96 13.19 -16.71
CA PRO A 111 14.01 14.49 -17.42
C PRO A 111 12.66 14.92 -18.03
N ALA A 112 11.81 13.97 -18.39
CA ALA A 112 10.49 14.29 -18.94
C ALA A 112 9.56 15.01 -17.93
N LEU A 113 9.81 14.91 -16.63
CA LEU A 113 9.02 15.59 -15.60
C LEU A 113 9.36 17.07 -15.46
N GLU A 114 10.55 17.49 -15.88
CA GLU A 114 11.01 18.87 -15.76
C GLU A 114 10.02 19.86 -16.38
N ALA A 115 9.53 19.56 -17.58
CA ALA A 115 8.62 20.45 -18.30
C ALA A 115 7.24 20.58 -17.65
N SER A 116 6.76 19.54 -16.97
CA SER A 116 5.41 19.50 -16.39
C SER A 116 5.36 19.79 -14.90
N CYS A 117 6.43 19.43 -14.18
CA CYS A 117 6.49 19.50 -12.72
C CYS A 117 7.51 20.51 -12.18
N GLY A 118 8.33 21.13 -13.07
CA GLY A 118 9.39 22.06 -12.70
C GLY A 118 10.60 21.41 -12.00
N THR A 119 10.68 20.09 -12.04
CA THR A 119 11.79 19.28 -11.49
C THR A 119 11.84 17.92 -12.16
N ALA A 120 13.04 17.42 -12.40
CA ALA A 120 13.25 16.06 -12.88
C ALA A 120 13.20 15.00 -11.75
N GLN A 121 13.46 15.39 -10.50
CA GLN A 121 13.51 14.48 -9.36
C GLN A 121 12.12 13.94 -9.05
N PHE A 122 11.98 12.59 -9.07
CA PHE A 122 10.68 11.92 -8.93
C PHE A 122 9.94 12.29 -7.64
N GLY A 123 10.62 12.24 -6.49
CA GLY A 123 9.99 12.54 -5.21
C GLY A 123 9.36 13.93 -5.13
N HIS A 124 10.08 14.95 -5.63
CA HIS A 124 9.56 16.31 -5.70
C HIS A 124 8.45 16.47 -6.74
N ALA A 125 8.62 15.88 -7.94
CA ALA A 125 7.57 15.87 -8.96
C ALA A 125 6.30 15.19 -8.46
N PHE A 126 6.41 14.07 -7.76
CA PHE A 126 5.29 13.35 -7.17
C PHE A 126 4.58 14.18 -6.10
N ALA A 127 5.33 14.77 -5.14
CA ALA A 127 4.74 15.52 -4.04
C ALA A 127 4.10 16.84 -4.51
N HIS A 128 4.80 17.63 -5.33
CA HIS A 128 4.36 18.96 -5.72
C HIS A 128 3.62 18.98 -7.05
N GLY A 129 4.14 18.31 -8.07
CA GLY A 129 3.53 18.24 -9.40
C GLY A 129 2.33 17.29 -9.48
N GLY A 130 2.31 16.23 -8.67
CA GLY A 130 1.24 15.26 -8.62
C GLY A 130 0.27 15.53 -7.47
N LEU A 131 0.67 15.22 -6.23
CA LEU A 131 -0.24 15.23 -5.09
C LEU A 131 -0.77 16.63 -4.76
N TYR A 132 0.11 17.62 -4.62
CA TYR A 132 -0.32 18.97 -4.22
C TYR A 132 -1.21 19.63 -5.28
N VAL A 133 -0.85 19.55 -6.54
CA VAL A 133 -1.63 20.16 -7.65
C VAL A 133 -3.02 19.52 -7.77
N THR A 134 -3.16 18.24 -7.52
CA THR A 134 -4.43 17.51 -7.68
C THR A 134 -5.33 17.56 -6.43
N THR A 135 -4.76 17.80 -5.24
CA THR A 135 -5.50 17.69 -3.96
C THR A 135 -5.51 19.00 -3.16
N SER A 136 -4.66 19.98 -3.51
CA SER A 136 -4.39 21.18 -2.70
C SER A 136 -3.87 20.85 -1.28
N GLY A 137 -3.42 19.65 -1.07
CA GLY A 137 -2.95 19.13 0.22
C GLY A 137 -4.08 18.57 1.10
N VAL A 138 -3.68 17.94 2.19
CA VAL A 138 -4.56 17.33 3.19
C VAL A 138 -4.70 18.28 4.38
N SER A 139 -5.89 18.29 5.01
CA SER A 139 -6.14 19.06 6.24
C SER A 139 -5.07 18.76 7.31
N HIS A 140 -4.50 19.81 7.93
CA HIS A 140 -3.49 19.66 8.98
C HIS A 140 -4.01 18.84 10.17
N THR A 141 -5.27 19.06 10.57
CA THR A 141 -5.88 18.28 11.67
C THR A 141 -5.96 16.80 11.33
N ALA A 142 -6.27 16.44 10.08
CA ALA A 142 -6.30 15.05 9.63
C ALA A 142 -4.89 14.44 9.63
N GLN A 143 -3.87 15.18 9.18
CA GLN A 143 -2.48 14.71 9.19
C GLN A 143 -1.98 14.47 10.62
N HIS A 144 -2.19 15.41 11.54
CA HIS A 144 -1.80 15.25 12.94
C HIS A 144 -2.54 14.10 13.63
N GLY A 145 -3.84 13.94 13.35
CA GLY A 145 -4.63 12.82 13.88
C GLY A 145 -4.11 11.47 13.39
N LEU A 146 -3.80 11.35 12.09
CA LEU A 146 -3.23 10.12 11.53
C LEU A 146 -1.82 9.86 12.07
N ALA A 147 -0.98 10.88 12.17
CA ALA A 147 0.37 10.76 12.73
C ALA A 147 0.34 10.22 14.17
N ALA A 148 -0.53 10.76 15.03
CA ALA A 148 -0.70 10.28 16.40
C ALA A 148 -1.17 8.82 16.47
N MET A 149 -2.09 8.40 15.57
CA MET A 149 -2.53 7.00 15.51
C MET A 149 -1.42 6.06 15.05
N LEU A 150 -0.62 6.47 14.07
CA LEU A 150 0.54 5.70 13.60
C LEU A 150 1.60 5.56 14.71
N GLU A 151 1.91 6.66 15.41
CA GLU A 151 2.84 6.65 16.53
C GLU A 151 2.36 5.72 17.64
N ALA A 152 1.10 5.82 18.05
CA ALA A 152 0.52 4.95 19.05
C ALA A 152 0.54 3.47 18.62
N ALA A 153 0.30 3.17 17.33
CA ALA A 153 0.41 1.80 16.81
C ALA A 153 1.85 1.29 16.86
N CYS A 154 2.83 2.11 16.47
CA CYS A 154 4.26 1.74 16.53
C CYS A 154 4.76 1.52 17.96
N ASN A 155 4.22 2.27 18.93
CA ASN A 155 4.55 2.14 20.35
C ASN A 155 3.77 0.99 21.03
N GLY A 156 2.88 0.30 20.33
CA GLY A 156 2.04 -0.77 20.89
C GLY A 156 0.90 -0.27 21.80
N GLU A 157 0.61 1.02 21.77
CA GLU A 157 -0.48 1.65 22.54
C GLU A 157 -1.83 1.54 21.82
N LEU A 158 -1.81 1.37 20.51
CA LEU A 158 -2.98 1.21 19.65
C LEU A 158 -2.89 -0.09 18.85
N ASP A 159 -3.77 -1.05 19.13
CA ASP A 159 -4.04 -2.17 18.23
C ASP A 159 -4.97 -1.68 17.09
N PHE A 160 -4.38 -1.25 15.98
CA PHE A 160 -5.12 -0.66 14.85
C PHE A 160 -5.93 -1.70 14.07
N VAL A 161 -5.67 -3.01 14.26
CA VAL A 161 -6.42 -4.11 13.63
C VAL A 161 -7.50 -4.69 14.54
N ALA A 162 -7.60 -4.28 15.81
CA ALA A 162 -8.55 -4.83 16.77
C ALA A 162 -10.00 -4.85 16.26
N ARG A 163 -10.44 -3.74 15.66
CA ARG A 163 -11.80 -3.60 15.13
C ARG A 163 -12.01 -4.37 13.83
N THR A 164 -10.96 -4.61 13.07
CA THR A 164 -11.05 -5.28 11.77
C THR A 164 -10.91 -6.80 11.91
N ARG A 165 -10.31 -7.29 13.00
CA ARG A 165 -10.14 -8.72 13.30
C ARG A 165 -11.49 -9.46 13.31
N GLU A 166 -12.55 -8.82 13.82
CA GLU A 166 -13.91 -9.36 13.82
C GLU A 166 -14.44 -9.65 12.40
N TYR A 167 -14.02 -8.88 11.39
CA TYR A 167 -14.40 -9.18 10.00
C TYR A 167 -13.80 -10.49 9.50
N GLY A 168 -12.58 -10.82 9.89
CA GLY A 168 -11.95 -12.09 9.57
C GLY A 168 -12.69 -13.29 10.20
N GLU A 169 -13.16 -13.14 11.44
CA GLU A 169 -13.97 -14.16 12.12
C GLU A 169 -15.32 -14.36 11.43
N ARG A 170 -16.01 -13.26 11.12
CA ARG A 170 -17.28 -13.30 10.38
C ARG A 170 -17.12 -13.91 8.99
N ALA A 171 -16.06 -13.58 8.27
CA ALA A 171 -15.78 -14.13 6.95
C ALA A 171 -15.56 -15.66 7.01
N ARG A 172 -14.83 -16.15 8.02
CA ARG A 172 -14.64 -17.59 8.24
C ARG A 172 -15.96 -18.30 8.52
N CYS A 173 -16.77 -17.76 9.43
CA CYS A 173 -18.08 -18.30 9.74
C CYS A 173 -19.00 -18.33 8.51
N LEU A 174 -19.06 -17.24 7.73
CA LEU A 174 -19.85 -17.20 6.49
C LEU A 174 -19.36 -18.22 5.47
N ARG A 175 -18.05 -18.35 5.28
CA ARG A 175 -17.48 -19.36 4.38
C ARG A 175 -17.91 -20.77 4.77
N GLU A 176 -17.86 -21.13 6.05
CA GLU A 176 -18.29 -22.44 6.53
C GLU A 176 -19.79 -22.68 6.26
N LEU A 177 -20.63 -21.67 6.50
CA LEU A 177 -22.07 -21.78 6.22
C LEU A 177 -22.35 -21.96 4.72
N PHE A 178 -21.65 -21.22 3.85
CA PHE A 178 -21.81 -21.37 2.40
C PHE A 178 -21.35 -22.76 1.92
N LEU A 179 -20.20 -23.24 2.38
CA LEU A 179 -19.73 -24.59 2.05
C LEU A 179 -20.72 -25.68 2.53
N ALA A 180 -21.26 -25.55 3.74
CA ALA A 180 -22.27 -26.47 4.27
C ALA A 180 -23.57 -26.41 3.47
N ALA A 181 -23.90 -25.28 2.85
CA ALA A 181 -25.06 -25.13 1.97
C ALA A 181 -24.80 -25.57 0.51
N GLY A 182 -23.60 -26.09 0.19
CA GLY A 182 -23.24 -26.62 -1.13
C GLY A 182 -22.75 -25.58 -2.14
N PHE A 183 -22.34 -24.40 -1.67
CA PHE A 183 -21.62 -23.43 -2.52
C PHE A 183 -20.13 -23.80 -2.57
N GLU A 184 -19.49 -23.60 -3.72
CA GLU A 184 -18.06 -23.80 -3.96
C GLU A 184 -17.26 -22.49 -3.90
#